data_4a3f66bf05466b288752347d3b6f799c
#
_entry.id   4a3f66bf05466b288752347d3b6f799c
#
_cell.length_a   1.000
_cell.length_b   1.000
_cell.length_c   1.000
_cell.angle_alpha   90.00
_cell.angle_beta   90.00
_cell.angle_gamma   90.00
#
_symmetry.space_group_name_H-M   'P 1'
#
loop_
_entity.id
_entity.type
_entity.pdbx_description
1 polymer ?
#
loop_
_entity_poly.entity_id
_entity_poly.type
_entity_poly.pdbx_seq_one_letter_code
_entity_poly.pdbx_strand_id
1 'polypeptide(L)' 'MNYLTRPRAAEYLTTKIGIAITPQGLADRASDGTGPHYAIVNGRAVYTEENLTRWIAEQAARPVVRRSQRTQAAA' A
#
# COMPACT_ATOMS: atom_id res chain seq x y z
N MET A 1 -3.25 1.44 -19.91
CA MET A 1 -3.23 1.44 -18.45
C MET A 1 -3.29 0.01 -17.94
N ASN A 2 -2.43 -0.31 -17.00
CA ASN A 2 -2.37 -1.68 -16.47
C ASN A 2 -3.03 -1.76 -15.12
N TYR A 3 -3.81 -2.82 -14.95
CA TYR A 3 -4.42 -3.11 -13.66
C TYR A 3 -3.64 -4.23 -12.99
N LEU A 4 -3.49 -4.11 -11.69
CA LEU A 4 -2.71 -5.07 -10.90
C LEU A 4 -3.64 -5.75 -9.90
N THR A 5 -3.58 -7.07 -9.86
CA THR A 5 -4.27 -7.81 -8.81
C THR A 5 -3.51 -7.59 -7.50
N ARG A 6 -4.10 -8.03 -6.37
CA ARG A 6 -3.43 -7.84 -5.08
C ARG A 6 -2.02 -8.42 -5.03
N PRO A 7 -1.79 -9.66 -5.50
CA PRO A 7 -0.41 -10.18 -5.50
C PRO A 7 0.53 -9.32 -6.33
N ARG A 8 0.07 -8.86 -7.50
CA ARG A 8 0.91 -8.03 -8.36
C ARG A 8 1.11 -6.65 -7.76
N ALA A 9 0.08 -6.09 -7.12
CA ALA A 9 0.21 -4.79 -6.47
C ALA A 9 1.19 -4.87 -5.32
N ALA A 10 1.14 -5.96 -4.54
CA ALA A 10 2.07 -6.15 -3.44
C ALA A 10 3.50 -6.27 -3.98
N GLU A 11 3.67 -7.00 -5.07
CA GLU A 11 4.98 -7.13 -5.70
C GLU A 11 5.50 -5.78 -6.19
N TYR A 12 4.63 -4.99 -6.80
CA TYR A 12 5.00 -3.67 -7.29
C TYR A 12 5.47 -2.78 -6.14
N LEU A 13 4.72 -2.76 -5.05
CA LEU A 13 5.10 -1.96 -3.89
C LEU A 13 6.43 -2.42 -3.31
N THR A 14 6.65 -3.73 -3.25
CA THR A 14 7.87 -4.26 -2.67
C THR A 14 9.07 -4.01 -3.57
N THR A 15 8.93 -4.21 -4.89
CA THR A 15 10.08 -4.18 -5.78
C THR A 15 10.32 -2.81 -6.40
N LYS A 16 9.27 -2.06 -6.71
CA LYS A 16 9.43 -0.79 -7.40
C LYS A 16 9.50 0.39 -6.45
N ILE A 17 8.75 0.32 -5.37
CA ILE A 17 8.71 1.43 -4.41
C ILE A 17 9.57 1.12 -3.19
N GLY A 18 9.74 -0.16 -2.88
CA GLY A 18 10.58 -0.56 -1.76
C GLY A 18 9.83 -0.71 -0.45
N ILE A 19 8.49 -0.79 -0.52
CA ILE A 19 7.67 -0.94 0.67
C ILE A 19 7.23 -2.39 0.74
N ALA A 20 7.73 -3.13 1.71
CA ALA A 20 7.39 -4.54 1.87
C ALA A 20 5.95 -4.67 2.34
N ILE A 21 5.12 -5.31 1.52
CA ILE A 21 3.73 -5.55 1.88
C ILE A 21 3.30 -6.85 1.21
N THR A 22 2.40 -7.57 1.86
CA THR A 22 1.89 -8.83 1.33
C THR A 22 0.51 -8.61 0.73
N PRO A 23 0.05 -9.54 -0.14
CA PRO A 23 -1.33 -9.45 -0.62
C PRO A 23 -2.34 -9.45 0.52
N GLN A 24 -2.09 -10.22 1.57
CA GLN A 24 -2.98 -10.22 2.73
C GLN A 24 -2.98 -8.87 3.41
N GLY A 25 -1.82 -8.21 3.50
CA GLY A 25 -1.73 -6.88 4.06
C GLY A 25 -2.55 -5.87 3.28
N LEU A 26 -2.55 -5.98 1.94
CA LEU A 26 -3.39 -5.12 1.11
C LEU A 26 -4.88 -5.39 1.35
N ALA A 27 -5.24 -6.67 1.48
CA ALA A 27 -6.63 -7.04 1.75
C ALA A 27 -7.09 -6.49 3.10
N ASP A 28 -6.24 -6.58 4.12
CA ASP A 28 -6.56 -6.06 5.44
C ASP A 28 -6.79 -4.55 5.39
N ARG A 29 -5.94 -3.84 4.66
CA ARG A 29 -6.08 -2.39 4.55
C ARG A 29 -7.32 -2.01 3.75
N ALA A 30 -7.68 -2.81 2.74
CA ALA A 30 -8.90 -2.58 1.99
C ALA A 30 -10.11 -2.74 2.90
N SER A 31 -10.09 -3.74 3.77
CA SER A 31 -11.17 -3.98 4.72
C SER A 31 -11.29 -2.82 5.71
N ASP A 32 -10.17 -2.26 6.13
CA ASP A 32 -10.16 -1.15 7.08
C ASP A 32 -10.40 0.20 6.42
N GLY A 33 -10.37 0.25 5.09
CA GLY A 33 -10.50 1.52 4.38
C GLY A 33 -9.26 2.38 4.44
N THR A 34 -8.10 1.80 4.76
CA THR A 34 -6.86 2.56 4.93
C THR A 34 -5.85 2.30 3.83
N GLY A 35 -6.17 1.47 2.84
CA GLY A 35 -5.24 1.13 1.78
C GLY A 35 -5.43 1.96 0.53
N PRO A 36 -4.71 1.60 -0.54
CA PRO A 36 -4.84 2.29 -1.82
C PRO A 36 -6.24 2.13 -2.39
N HIS A 37 -6.65 3.07 -3.20
CA HIS A 37 -7.90 2.95 -3.93
C HIS A 37 -7.81 1.77 -4.89
N TYR A 38 -8.91 1.07 -5.05
CA TYR A 38 -8.98 -0.08 -5.94
C TYR A 38 -10.38 -0.18 -6.53
N ALA A 39 -10.49 -0.99 -7.59
CA ALA A 39 -11.77 -1.27 -8.22
C ALA A 39 -12.03 -2.76 -8.17
N ILE A 40 -13.28 -3.14 -8.27
CA ILE A 40 -13.65 -4.55 -8.35
C ILE A 40 -14.00 -4.86 -9.79
N VAL A 41 -13.28 -5.81 -10.38
CA VAL A 41 -13.52 -6.26 -11.74
C VAL A 41 -13.61 -7.78 -11.71
N ASN A 42 -14.73 -8.31 -12.16
CA ASN A 42 -14.99 -9.75 -12.12
C ASN A 42 -14.77 -10.35 -10.73
N GLY A 43 -15.19 -9.62 -9.70
CA GLY A 43 -15.06 -10.09 -8.33
C GLY A 43 -13.67 -9.98 -7.75
N ARG A 44 -12.73 -9.36 -8.46
CA ARG A 44 -11.35 -9.23 -8.00
C ARG A 44 -11.01 -7.77 -7.78
N ALA A 45 -10.27 -7.52 -6.73
CA ALA A 45 -9.74 -6.19 -6.49
C ALA A 45 -8.58 -5.95 -7.44
N VAL A 46 -8.60 -4.82 -8.13
CA VAL A 46 -7.51 -4.43 -9.02
C VAL A 46 -7.08 -3.02 -8.67
N TYR A 47 -5.79 -2.77 -8.85
CA TYR A 47 -5.16 -1.50 -8.51
C TYR A 47 -4.46 -0.96 -9.74
N THR A 48 -4.21 0.33 -9.77
CA THR A 48 -3.34 0.93 -10.79
C THR A 48 -2.05 1.37 -10.11
N GLU A 49 -0.99 1.44 -10.90
CA GLU A 49 0.29 1.93 -10.37
C GLU A 49 0.12 3.35 -9.83
N GLU A 50 -0.70 4.15 -10.52
CA GLU A 50 -0.95 5.51 -10.07
C GLU A 50 -1.59 5.54 -8.69
N ASN A 51 -2.57 4.68 -8.46
CA ASN A 51 -3.24 4.64 -7.16
C ASN A 51 -2.30 4.15 -6.07
N LEU A 52 -1.45 3.20 -6.37
CA LEU A 52 -0.47 2.71 -5.41
C LEU A 52 0.54 3.80 -5.06
N THR A 53 1.03 4.50 -6.08
CA THR A 53 1.98 5.59 -5.86
C THR A 53 1.36 6.71 -5.05
N ARG A 54 0.11 7.06 -5.37
CA ARG A 54 -0.60 8.10 -4.64
C ARG A 54 -0.79 7.72 -3.18
N TRP A 55 -1.13 6.46 -2.92
CA TRP A 55 -1.32 6.00 -1.56
C TRP A 55 -0.03 6.12 -0.75
N ILE A 56 1.09 5.70 -1.34
CA ILE A 56 2.38 5.82 -0.67
C ILE A 56 2.71 7.29 -0.41
N ALA A 57 2.44 8.16 -1.38
CA ALA A 57 2.70 9.59 -1.20
C ALA A 57 1.87 10.15 -0.06
N GLU A 58 0.61 9.72 0.06
CA GLU A 58 -0.25 10.16 1.15
C GLU A 58 0.26 9.68 2.50
N GLN A 59 0.73 8.43 2.55
CA GLN A 59 1.29 7.88 3.78
C GLN A 59 2.55 8.64 4.19
N ALA A 60 3.40 8.92 3.22
CA ALA A 60 4.66 9.62 3.49
C ALA A 60 4.44 11.07 3.89
N ALA A 61 3.32 11.67 3.47
CA ALA A 61 3.03 13.06 3.80
C ALA A 61 2.46 13.24 5.20
N ARG A 62 2.06 12.16 5.85
CA ARG A 62 1.48 12.26 7.19
C ARG A 62 2.54 12.68 8.18
N PRO A 63 2.18 13.50 9.17
CA PRO A 63 3.13 13.81 10.23
C PRO A 63 3.58 12.54 10.94
N VAL A 64 4.85 12.40 11.15
CA VAL A 64 5.40 11.25 11.85
C VAL A 64 5.23 11.44 13.32
N VAL A 65 4.63 10.47 13.97
CA VAL A 65 4.58 10.44 15.42
C VAL A 65 5.80 9.69 15.88
N ARG A 66 6.61 10.34 16.65
CA ARG A 66 7.75 9.73 17.01
C ARG A 66 7.70 8.83 18.00
N ARG A 67 8.20 7.72 17.98
CA ARG A 67 8.18 6.74 18.77
C ARG A 67 9.18 6.13 19.07
N SER A 68 9.15 6.91 18.73
CA SER A 68 9.70 6.88 18.84
C SER A 68 10.54 6.70 18.75
N GLN A 69 10.73 6.93 18.88
CA GLN A 69 11.12 7.02 18.54
C GLN A 69 11.84 6.54 18.78
N ARG A 70 11.87 6.21 19.05
CA ARG A 70 12.21 5.79 19.09
C ARG A 70 12.67 5.13 18.74
N THR A 71 12.47 4.92 18.66
CA THR A 71 12.77 4.52 18.28
C THR A 71 13.24 3.97 17.76
N GLN A 72 13.17 3.85 17.82
CA GLN A 72 13.44 3.72 17.33
C GLN A 72 14.06 3.37 17.10
N ALA A 73 13.95 3.32 17.43
CA ALA A 73 14.40 3.29 17.32
C ALA A 73 14.95 2.85 17.18
N ALA A 74 14.85 2.71 17.36
CA ALA A 74 15.23 2.63 17.34
C ALA A 74 15.65 2.35 17.20
N ALA A 75 15.52 2.25 17.34
CA ALA A 75 15.70 2.33 17.17
C ALA A 75 16.08 2.21 16.95
#